data_a0d3cde7de42f260a7a5182aa3b799e5
#
_entry.id   a0d3cde7de42f260a7a5182aa3b799e5
#
_cell.length_a   1.000
_cell.length_b   1.000
_cell.length_c   1.000
_cell.angle_alpha   90.00
_cell.angle_beta   90.00
_cell.angle_gamma   90.00
#
_symmetry.space_group_name_H-M   'P 1'
#
loop_
_entity.id
_entity.type
_entity.pdbx_description
1 polymer ?
#
loop_
_entity_poly.entity_id
_entity_poly.type
_entity_poly.pdbx_seq_one_letter_code
_entity_poly.pdbx_strand_id
1 'polypeptide(L)'
;QPSSDTRAAEQVFKNVQVLKGIPADEFMSTMGFFSASLGISCTDCHTAESGGDWAKYADDSERKRRTRGMIAMVNLINKNFFGGKRELTCYTCHRGSTTPETTPDLTQFYSTLRYREPDRFVNPFPGAPGAEQVLDKYLQAIGGAEKISRLTSLVAKGTYQTYGIPKKYPLEMFAKAPAQRTVIVHELAGGDSIDTCDGDEAWTVAPALLTPLPVQQRTGGEVDAAKLTAALTFSAQIKTLLHDWRVGPPAVIDDRDMTLVQGTMNSQFPVNLYFDDETALLSRTVTYADSPVGLAPIQVDYGDYRELGGAKLPLKLVVTWLDGRSIIQLTDAQVNVPIDPARFARPAALPGAAAR
;
A
#
# COMPACT_ATOMS: atom_id res chain seq x y z
N GLN A 1 16.82 10.99 18.58
CA GLN A 1 17.56 10.12 17.66
C GLN A 1 16.84 10.12 16.32
N PRO A 2 17.57 10.08 15.19
CA PRO A 2 16.96 10.22 13.87
C PRO A 2 15.88 9.15 13.68
N SER A 3 14.72 9.61 13.31
CA SER A 3 13.48 8.85 13.28
C SER A 3 13.27 8.02 12.02
N SER A 4 13.95 8.33 10.94
CA SER A 4 13.95 7.58 9.66
C SER A 4 15.39 7.34 9.24
N ASP A 5 15.63 6.36 8.40
CA ASP A 5 16.93 6.30 7.74
C ASP A 5 16.95 7.34 6.60
N THR A 6 17.10 8.60 6.99
CA THR A 6 17.21 9.74 6.06
C THR A 6 18.55 9.78 5.33
N ARG A 7 19.47 8.86 5.66
CA ARG A 7 20.71 8.74 4.91
C ARG A 7 20.42 8.43 3.45
N ALA A 8 21.23 9.01 2.58
CA ALA A 8 21.13 8.69 1.16
C ALA A 8 21.40 7.19 0.93
N ALA A 9 20.74 6.61 -0.06
CA ALA A 9 20.83 5.18 -0.36
C ALA A 9 22.28 4.68 -0.51
N GLU A 10 23.15 5.49 -1.15
CA GLU A 10 24.56 5.16 -1.33
C GLU A 10 25.39 5.21 -0.03
N GLN A 11 24.87 5.77 1.04
CA GLN A 11 25.50 5.76 2.36
C GLN A 11 25.15 4.52 3.17
N VAL A 12 24.05 3.86 2.83
CA VAL A 12 23.53 2.67 3.52
C VAL A 12 23.83 1.40 2.73
N PHE A 13 23.58 1.43 1.42
CA PHE A 13 23.74 0.29 0.53
C PHE A 13 24.99 0.42 -0.33
N LYS A 14 25.65 -0.72 -0.56
CA LYS A 14 26.82 -0.78 -1.44
C LYS A 14 26.38 -0.80 -2.90
N ASN A 15 27.26 -0.31 -3.79
CA ASN A 15 27.11 -0.38 -5.24
C ASN A 15 25.87 0.34 -5.81
N VAL A 16 25.40 1.38 -5.14
CA VAL A 16 24.32 2.25 -5.66
C VAL A 16 24.93 3.17 -6.73
N GLN A 17 24.65 2.91 -8.01
CA GLN A 17 25.20 3.69 -9.15
C GLN A 17 24.17 4.66 -9.75
N VAL A 18 22.91 4.30 -9.72
CA VAL A 18 21.73 5.10 -10.09
C VAL A 18 20.86 5.29 -8.86
N LEU A 19 19.93 6.23 -8.89
CA LEU A 19 19.04 6.53 -7.74
C LEU A 19 19.83 7.01 -6.51
N LYS A 20 20.95 7.73 -6.73
CA LYS A 20 21.72 8.37 -5.66
C LYS A 20 20.96 9.56 -5.09
N GLY A 21 21.20 9.84 -3.81
CA GLY A 21 20.63 10.99 -3.13
C GLY A 21 19.21 10.78 -2.60
N ILE A 22 18.55 9.66 -2.93
CA ILE A 22 17.24 9.34 -2.34
C ILE A 22 17.41 8.69 -0.95
N PRO A 23 16.46 8.85 -0.03
CA PRO A 23 16.49 8.18 1.27
C PRO A 23 16.56 6.66 1.14
N ALA A 24 17.24 6.01 2.09
CA ALA A 24 17.37 4.55 2.08
C ALA A 24 16.01 3.82 2.15
N ASP A 25 15.06 4.37 2.89
CA ASP A 25 13.69 3.83 2.98
C ASP A 25 12.99 3.89 1.61
N GLU A 26 13.09 5.01 0.90
CA GLU A 26 12.52 5.19 -0.44
C GLU A 26 13.21 4.30 -1.49
N PHE A 27 14.52 4.06 -1.35
CA PHE A 27 15.26 3.13 -2.21
C PHE A 27 14.71 1.72 -2.12
N MET A 28 14.35 1.25 -0.92
CA MET A 28 13.76 -0.07 -0.74
C MET A 28 12.38 -0.17 -1.40
N SER A 29 11.51 0.82 -1.21
CA SER A 29 10.18 0.87 -1.86
C SER A 29 10.30 0.90 -3.39
N THR A 30 11.35 1.56 -3.94
CA THR A 30 11.62 1.61 -5.38
C THR A 30 11.95 0.23 -5.98
N MET A 31 12.53 -0.68 -5.20
CA MET A 31 12.83 -2.05 -5.70
C MET A 31 11.56 -2.81 -6.06
N GLY A 32 10.46 -2.62 -5.32
CA GLY A 32 9.15 -3.19 -5.66
C GLY A 32 8.62 -2.73 -7.01
N PHE A 33 8.90 -1.47 -7.39
CA PHE A 33 8.48 -0.94 -8.69
C PHE A 33 9.17 -1.67 -9.87
N PHE A 34 10.45 -2.02 -9.73
CA PHE A 34 11.14 -2.83 -10.75
C PHE A 34 10.57 -4.23 -10.84
N SER A 35 10.32 -4.87 -9.69
CA SER A 35 9.70 -6.19 -9.60
C SER A 35 8.36 -6.22 -10.35
N ALA A 36 7.45 -5.31 -10.03
CA ALA A 36 6.14 -5.20 -10.66
C ALA A 36 6.23 -4.87 -12.16
N SER A 37 7.13 -3.95 -12.53
CA SER A 37 7.28 -3.54 -13.93
C SER A 37 7.77 -4.65 -14.83
N LEU A 38 8.60 -5.55 -14.32
CA LEU A 38 9.24 -6.62 -15.06
C LEU A 38 8.59 -8.00 -14.86
N GLY A 39 7.68 -8.13 -13.87
CA GLY A 39 7.05 -9.40 -13.52
C GLY A 39 8.05 -10.43 -12.96
N ILE A 40 9.04 -9.98 -12.18
CA ILE A 40 10.12 -10.83 -11.65
C ILE A 40 10.27 -10.63 -10.13
N SER A 41 10.94 -11.58 -9.48
CA SER A 41 11.25 -11.49 -8.05
C SER A 41 12.57 -10.76 -7.78
N CYS A 42 12.81 -10.42 -6.51
CA CYS A 42 14.07 -9.81 -6.08
C CYS A 42 15.29 -10.64 -6.48
N THR A 43 15.20 -11.97 -6.34
CA THR A 43 16.32 -12.91 -6.62
C THR A 43 16.60 -13.09 -8.11
N ASP A 44 15.73 -12.62 -8.99
CA ASP A 44 16.00 -12.62 -10.45
C ASP A 44 17.04 -11.55 -10.84
N CYS A 45 17.13 -10.45 -10.07
CA CYS A 45 18.13 -9.41 -10.26
C CYS A 45 19.28 -9.51 -9.28
N HIS A 46 18.96 -9.82 -8.02
CA HIS A 46 19.91 -10.12 -6.97
C HIS A 46 20.09 -11.63 -6.95
N THR A 47 21.33 -12.11 -7.09
CA THR A 47 21.62 -13.53 -7.30
C THR A 47 20.94 -14.44 -6.27
N ALA A 48 20.39 -15.57 -6.71
CA ALA A 48 19.77 -16.57 -5.84
C ALA A 48 20.76 -17.12 -4.78
N GLU A 49 22.05 -17.04 -5.07
CA GLU A 49 23.16 -17.39 -4.16
C GLU A 49 23.27 -16.46 -2.95
N SER A 50 22.60 -15.29 -2.98
CA SER A 50 22.55 -14.39 -1.82
C SER A 50 21.92 -15.05 -0.60
N GLY A 51 20.97 -15.99 -0.79
CA GLY A 51 20.42 -16.82 0.29
C GLY A 51 19.89 -16.06 1.51
N GLY A 52 19.45 -14.81 1.34
CA GLY A 52 19.10 -13.90 2.42
C GLY A 52 20.28 -13.09 2.99
N ASP A 53 21.47 -13.21 2.42
CA ASP A 53 22.60 -12.36 2.74
C ASP A 53 22.53 -11.04 1.97
N TRP A 54 22.07 -10.00 2.64
CA TRP A 54 21.91 -8.66 2.06
C TRP A 54 23.23 -8.06 1.55
N ALA A 55 24.39 -8.46 2.07
CA ALA A 55 25.68 -7.99 1.57
C ALA A 55 25.91 -8.40 0.12
N LYS A 56 25.45 -9.58 -0.28
CA LYS A 56 25.55 -10.09 -1.66
C LYS A 56 24.56 -9.43 -2.61
N TYR A 57 23.54 -8.76 -2.10
CA TYR A 57 22.64 -7.95 -2.93
C TYR A 57 23.35 -6.79 -3.63
N ALA A 58 24.55 -6.42 -3.19
CA ALA A 58 25.40 -5.42 -3.85
C ALA A 58 26.11 -5.95 -5.09
N ASP A 59 26.24 -7.26 -5.26
CA ASP A 59 26.98 -7.88 -6.36
C ASP A 59 26.29 -7.55 -7.70
N ASP A 60 27.09 -7.31 -8.72
CA ASP A 60 26.60 -7.01 -10.05
C ASP A 60 26.14 -8.26 -10.78
N SER A 61 25.02 -8.10 -11.51
CA SER A 61 24.52 -9.06 -12.48
C SER A 61 24.33 -8.38 -13.84
N GLU A 62 24.21 -9.17 -14.91
CA GLU A 62 23.90 -8.63 -16.23
C GLU A 62 22.56 -7.88 -16.22
N ARG A 63 21.55 -8.39 -15.52
CA ARG A 63 20.24 -7.74 -15.37
C ARG A 63 20.37 -6.39 -14.68
N LYS A 64 21.13 -6.27 -13.61
CA LYS A 64 21.36 -4.98 -12.93
C LYS A 64 22.01 -3.96 -13.84
N ARG A 65 23.05 -4.36 -14.59
CA ARG A 65 23.70 -3.46 -15.55
C ARG A 65 22.73 -2.98 -16.62
N ARG A 66 21.91 -3.90 -17.17
CA ARG A 66 20.88 -3.58 -18.16
C ARG A 66 19.82 -2.65 -17.57
N THR A 67 19.32 -2.92 -16.36
CA THR A 67 18.33 -2.08 -15.67
C THR A 67 18.84 -0.67 -15.46
N ARG A 68 20.11 -0.48 -15.04
CA ARG A 68 20.71 0.87 -14.90
C ARG A 68 20.71 1.61 -16.24
N GLY A 69 21.03 0.93 -17.33
CA GLY A 69 20.92 1.50 -18.69
C GLY A 69 19.50 1.90 -19.06
N MET A 70 18.51 1.08 -18.72
CA MET A 70 17.09 1.40 -18.94
C MET A 70 16.62 2.60 -18.11
N ILE A 71 17.03 2.71 -16.86
CA ILE A 71 16.76 3.90 -16.02
C ILE A 71 17.32 5.16 -16.66
N ALA A 72 18.57 5.12 -17.10
CA ALA A 72 19.20 6.25 -17.78
C ALA A 72 18.46 6.64 -19.07
N MET A 73 18.04 5.66 -19.87
CA MET A 73 17.23 5.86 -21.08
C MET A 73 15.88 6.53 -20.77
N VAL A 74 15.12 6.00 -19.82
CA VAL A 74 13.81 6.56 -19.43
C VAL A 74 13.97 7.99 -18.93
N ASN A 75 14.96 8.26 -18.09
CA ASN A 75 15.24 9.60 -17.59
C ASN A 75 15.62 10.58 -18.73
N LEU A 76 16.41 10.12 -19.71
CA LEU A 76 16.78 10.93 -20.87
C LEU A 76 15.55 11.27 -21.72
N ILE A 77 14.67 10.31 -21.96
CA ILE A 77 13.44 10.53 -22.73
C ILE A 77 12.52 11.50 -21.99
N ASN A 78 12.28 11.30 -20.71
CA ASN A 78 11.45 12.20 -19.89
C ASN A 78 12.02 13.61 -19.88
N LYS A 79 13.34 13.76 -19.74
CA LYS A 79 14.02 15.06 -19.76
C LYS A 79 13.85 15.77 -21.10
N ASN A 80 14.10 15.10 -22.21
CA ASN A 80 14.19 15.72 -23.52
C ASN A 80 12.83 15.93 -24.20
N PHE A 81 11.87 15.07 -23.95
CA PHE A 81 10.59 15.05 -24.67
C PHE A 81 9.39 15.45 -23.80
N PHE A 82 9.51 15.37 -22.47
CA PHE A 82 8.42 15.66 -21.54
C PHE A 82 8.75 16.76 -20.52
N GLY A 83 9.78 17.56 -20.81
CA GLY A 83 10.17 18.69 -19.95
C GLY A 83 10.61 18.28 -18.55
N GLY A 84 11.13 17.06 -18.40
CA GLY A 84 11.54 16.48 -17.11
C GLY A 84 10.39 15.88 -16.29
N LYS A 85 9.15 15.96 -16.77
CA LYS A 85 8.02 15.26 -16.14
C LYS A 85 8.15 13.76 -16.36
N ARG A 86 7.84 12.99 -15.33
CA ARG A 86 7.86 11.53 -15.38
C ARG A 86 6.59 10.97 -16.07
N GLU A 87 6.51 11.12 -17.39
CA GLU A 87 5.42 10.60 -18.22
C GLU A 87 5.65 9.13 -18.63
N LEU A 88 6.92 8.74 -18.78
CA LEU A 88 7.30 7.36 -19.04
C LEU A 88 7.95 6.73 -17.80
N THR A 89 7.60 5.49 -17.54
CA THR A 89 8.16 4.64 -16.48
C THR A 89 8.61 3.30 -17.07
N CYS A 90 9.24 2.46 -16.26
CA CYS A 90 9.56 1.08 -16.67
C CYS A 90 8.29 0.32 -17.06
N TYR A 91 7.21 0.52 -16.30
CA TYR A 91 5.93 -0.14 -16.56
C TYR A 91 5.27 0.27 -17.88
N THR A 92 5.52 1.48 -18.37
CA THR A 92 4.97 1.96 -19.66
C THR A 92 5.30 1.00 -20.81
N CYS A 93 6.52 0.46 -20.82
CA CYS A 93 6.99 -0.47 -21.84
C CYS A 93 6.87 -1.93 -21.45
N HIS A 94 7.19 -2.28 -20.20
CA HIS A 94 7.33 -3.66 -19.74
C HIS A 94 6.02 -4.32 -19.30
N ARG A 95 5.11 -3.60 -18.67
CA ARG A 95 3.76 -4.05 -18.26
C ARG A 95 3.72 -5.41 -17.54
N GLY A 96 4.70 -5.69 -16.70
CA GLY A 96 4.82 -6.95 -15.98
C GLY A 96 5.55 -8.06 -16.76
N SER A 97 6.32 -7.70 -17.80
CA SER A 97 7.15 -8.64 -18.55
C SER A 97 8.59 -8.16 -18.66
N THR A 98 9.55 -9.10 -18.63
CA THR A 98 10.97 -8.77 -18.83
C THR A 98 11.27 -8.26 -20.23
N THR A 99 10.43 -8.60 -21.22
CA THR A 99 10.53 -8.13 -22.60
C THR A 99 9.33 -7.27 -22.92
N PRO A 100 9.53 -6.01 -23.36
CA PRO A 100 8.42 -5.17 -23.81
C PRO A 100 7.68 -5.81 -24.98
N GLU A 101 6.35 -5.70 -24.96
CA GLU A 101 5.51 -6.11 -26.08
C GLU A 101 5.67 -5.11 -27.23
N THR A 102 6.05 -5.62 -28.41
CA THR A 102 6.24 -4.82 -29.63
C THR A 102 5.12 -5.00 -30.64
N THR A 103 4.26 -6.00 -30.43
CA THR A 103 3.13 -6.31 -31.30
C THR A 103 1.82 -6.15 -30.52
N PRO A 104 0.79 -5.47 -31.08
CA PRO A 104 -0.51 -5.38 -30.43
C PRO A 104 -1.13 -6.75 -30.19
N ASP A 105 -1.62 -6.98 -28.98
CA ASP A 105 -2.40 -8.18 -28.64
C ASP A 105 -3.87 -7.94 -29.02
N LEU A 106 -4.33 -8.62 -30.06
CA LEU A 106 -5.69 -8.48 -30.57
C LEU A 106 -6.75 -8.96 -29.57
N THR A 107 -6.41 -9.84 -28.65
CA THR A 107 -7.35 -10.33 -27.64
C THR A 107 -7.73 -9.22 -26.66
N GLN A 108 -6.87 -8.25 -26.41
CA GLN A 108 -7.17 -7.09 -25.56
C GLN A 108 -8.26 -6.19 -26.13
N PHE A 109 -8.42 -6.15 -27.47
CA PHE A 109 -9.41 -5.29 -28.12
C PHE A 109 -10.82 -5.89 -28.14
N TYR A 110 -10.93 -7.21 -28.04
CA TYR A 110 -12.18 -7.95 -28.21
C TYR A 110 -12.58 -8.76 -26.96
N SER A 111 -11.77 -8.70 -25.89
CA SER A 111 -12.12 -9.29 -24.60
C SER A 111 -12.97 -8.34 -23.76
N THR A 112 -13.52 -8.83 -22.67
CA THR A 112 -14.17 -7.98 -21.65
C THR A 112 -13.17 -6.90 -21.21
N LEU A 113 -13.62 -5.64 -21.22
CA LEU A 113 -12.79 -4.51 -20.81
C LEU A 113 -12.32 -4.75 -19.37
N ARG A 114 -11.02 -4.86 -19.19
CA ARG A 114 -10.44 -4.88 -17.84
C ARG A 114 -10.57 -3.49 -17.25
N TYR A 115 -11.11 -3.41 -16.06
CA TYR A 115 -11.14 -2.15 -15.32
C TYR A 115 -9.69 -1.68 -15.14
N ARG A 116 -9.42 -0.45 -15.59
CA ARG A 116 -8.12 0.18 -15.38
C ARG A 116 -8.23 1.13 -14.20
N GLU A 117 -7.47 0.83 -13.17
CA GLU A 117 -7.38 1.69 -11.98
C GLU A 117 -6.90 3.10 -12.37
N PRO A 118 -7.67 4.16 -12.08
CA PRO A 118 -7.26 5.52 -12.37
C PRO A 118 -6.19 6.00 -11.38
N ASP A 119 -5.00 6.30 -11.90
CA ASP A 119 -3.86 6.88 -11.19
C ASP A 119 -3.83 8.43 -11.25
N ARG A 120 -4.85 9.01 -11.87
CA ARG A 120 -5.07 10.46 -12.02
C ARG A 120 -6.49 10.83 -11.62
N PHE A 121 -6.71 12.11 -11.37
CA PHE A 121 -8.05 12.59 -11.08
C PHE A 121 -8.96 12.39 -12.30
N VAL A 122 -10.08 11.72 -12.06
CA VAL A 122 -11.12 11.55 -13.08
C VAL A 122 -11.97 12.81 -13.21
N ASN A 123 -12.53 13.02 -14.39
CA ASN A 123 -13.60 14.01 -14.55
C ASN A 123 -14.86 13.49 -13.85
N PRO A 124 -15.62 14.34 -13.17
CA PRO A 124 -16.91 13.97 -12.62
C PRO A 124 -17.79 13.30 -13.67
N PHE A 125 -18.36 12.14 -13.33
CA PHE A 125 -19.19 11.40 -14.29
C PHE A 125 -20.58 12.05 -14.39
N PRO A 126 -21.05 12.41 -15.59
CA PRO A 126 -22.35 13.05 -15.77
C PRO A 126 -23.50 12.18 -15.26
N GLY A 127 -24.37 12.75 -14.41
CA GLY A 127 -25.50 12.03 -13.83
C GLY A 127 -25.17 11.15 -12.63
N ALA A 128 -23.90 11.08 -12.21
CA ALA A 128 -23.52 10.38 -10.98
C ALA A 128 -24.11 11.05 -9.74
N PRO A 129 -24.37 10.30 -8.66
CA PRO A 129 -24.77 10.88 -7.38
C PRO A 129 -23.65 11.79 -6.84
N GLY A 130 -23.99 12.75 -5.98
CA GLY A 130 -22.98 13.52 -5.27
C GLY A 130 -22.14 12.64 -4.34
N ALA A 131 -20.86 12.94 -4.17
CA ALA A 131 -19.99 12.17 -3.29
C ALA A 131 -20.54 12.08 -1.85
N GLU A 132 -21.08 13.16 -1.33
CA GLU A 132 -21.73 13.17 -0.01
C GLU A 132 -22.86 12.14 0.11
N GLN A 133 -23.68 11.99 -0.95
CA GLN A 133 -24.77 11.01 -0.96
C GLN A 133 -24.24 9.57 -0.89
N VAL A 134 -23.15 9.28 -1.58
CA VAL A 134 -22.50 7.97 -1.54
C VAL A 134 -21.94 7.70 -0.15
N LEU A 135 -21.24 8.67 0.43
CA LEU A 135 -20.68 8.56 1.78
C LEU A 135 -21.77 8.44 2.86
N ASP A 136 -22.90 9.12 2.70
CA ASP A 136 -24.05 8.98 3.61
C ASP A 136 -24.67 7.60 3.54
N LYS A 137 -24.84 7.04 2.34
CA LYS A 137 -25.32 5.66 2.17
C LYS A 137 -24.37 4.66 2.84
N TYR A 138 -23.06 4.83 2.67
CA TYR A 138 -22.07 4.01 3.35
C TYR A 138 -22.17 4.11 4.87
N LEU A 139 -22.18 5.34 5.43
CA LEU A 139 -22.31 5.54 6.86
C LEU A 139 -23.58 4.88 7.41
N GLN A 140 -24.70 4.96 6.69
CA GLN A 140 -25.94 4.28 7.04
C GLN A 140 -25.81 2.76 7.01
N ALA A 141 -25.16 2.21 5.96
CA ALA A 141 -24.98 0.78 5.78
C ALA A 141 -24.14 0.13 6.88
N ILE A 142 -23.18 0.87 7.45
CA ILE A 142 -22.34 0.40 8.55
C ILE A 142 -22.91 0.70 9.95
N GLY A 143 -24.12 1.24 10.06
CA GLY A 143 -24.82 1.40 11.34
C GLY A 143 -25.16 2.83 11.75
N GLY A 144 -24.74 3.83 10.96
CA GLY A 144 -24.96 5.27 11.20
C GLY A 144 -23.82 5.95 11.94
N ALA A 145 -23.54 7.20 11.57
CA ALA A 145 -22.41 7.98 12.08
C ALA A 145 -22.40 8.08 13.62
N GLU A 146 -23.55 8.16 14.26
CA GLU A 146 -23.67 8.25 15.72
C GLU A 146 -23.15 6.98 16.41
N LYS A 147 -23.50 5.78 15.92
CA LYS A 147 -23.05 4.52 16.53
C LYS A 147 -21.56 4.32 16.29
N ILE A 148 -21.09 4.64 15.10
CA ILE A 148 -19.68 4.49 14.72
C ILE A 148 -18.81 5.44 15.55
N SER A 149 -19.25 6.68 15.81
CA SER A 149 -18.51 7.66 16.62
C SER A 149 -18.35 7.25 18.09
N ARG A 150 -19.15 6.32 18.57
CA ARG A 150 -19.01 5.72 19.91
C ARG A 150 -17.93 4.64 19.98
N LEU A 151 -17.42 4.20 18.83
CA LEU A 151 -16.30 3.26 18.78
C LEU A 151 -14.98 4.04 18.90
N THR A 152 -14.28 3.82 20.00
CA THR A 152 -13.05 4.55 20.33
C THR A 152 -11.80 3.70 20.22
N SER A 153 -11.95 2.37 20.29
CA SER A 153 -10.84 1.42 20.20
C SER A 153 -11.29 0.06 19.66
N LEU A 154 -10.36 -0.68 19.10
CA LEU A 154 -10.52 -2.07 18.65
C LEU A 154 -9.25 -2.84 19.02
N VAL A 155 -9.41 -3.94 19.71
CA VAL A 155 -8.37 -4.97 19.91
C VAL A 155 -8.85 -6.24 19.25
N ALA A 156 -8.05 -6.81 18.35
CA ALA A 156 -8.43 -8.00 17.64
C ALA A 156 -7.26 -8.98 17.51
N LYS A 157 -7.60 -10.26 17.45
CA LYS A 157 -6.69 -11.34 17.06
C LYS A 157 -7.14 -11.93 15.74
N GLY A 158 -6.22 -12.58 15.06
CA GLY A 158 -6.55 -13.18 13.79
C GLY A 158 -5.36 -13.89 13.15
N THR A 159 -5.40 -13.97 11.83
CA THR A 159 -4.34 -14.58 11.03
C THR A 159 -3.90 -13.67 9.90
N TYR A 160 -2.63 -13.76 9.59
CA TYR A 160 -1.97 -13.16 8.44
C TYR A 160 -1.49 -14.24 7.49
N GLN A 161 -1.70 -14.05 6.19
CA GLN A 161 -1.22 -14.95 5.16
C GLN A 161 -0.62 -14.16 4.00
N THR A 162 0.60 -14.49 3.62
CA THR A 162 1.26 -13.92 2.43
C THR A 162 0.83 -14.67 1.17
N TYR A 163 0.70 -13.97 0.05
CA TYR A 163 0.40 -14.58 -1.24
C TYR A 163 1.42 -15.68 -1.60
N GLY A 164 0.92 -16.80 -2.11
CA GLY A 164 1.76 -17.94 -2.50
C GLY A 164 2.29 -18.79 -1.34
N ILE A 165 2.05 -18.39 -0.07
CA ILE A 165 2.47 -19.13 1.12
C ILE A 165 1.23 -19.65 1.85
N PRO A 166 1.02 -20.98 1.94
CA PRO A 166 -0.17 -21.54 2.60
C PRO A 166 -0.21 -21.30 4.12
N LYS A 167 0.96 -21.11 4.75
CA LYS A 167 1.07 -20.93 6.20
C LYS A 167 0.35 -19.64 6.62
N LYS A 168 -0.47 -19.75 7.65
CA LYS A 168 -1.08 -18.64 8.36
C LYS A 168 -0.28 -18.34 9.62
N TYR A 169 -0.04 -17.07 9.87
CA TYR A 169 0.69 -16.57 11.02
C TYR A 169 -0.27 -15.91 12.00
N PRO A 170 -0.10 -16.10 13.31
CA PRO A 170 -0.90 -15.37 14.29
C PRO A 170 -0.72 -13.87 14.15
N LEU A 171 -1.81 -13.13 14.37
CA LEU A 171 -1.84 -11.67 14.25
C LEU A 171 -2.58 -11.07 15.43
N GLU A 172 -2.07 -9.93 15.92
CA GLU A 172 -2.79 -9.01 16.81
C GLU A 172 -2.94 -7.65 16.12
N MET A 173 -4.10 -7.03 16.28
CA MET A 173 -4.37 -5.68 15.80
C MET A 173 -4.90 -4.82 16.93
N PHE A 174 -4.34 -3.63 17.04
CA PHE A 174 -4.75 -2.57 17.95
C PHE A 174 -5.12 -1.36 17.11
N ALA A 175 -6.30 -0.79 17.34
CA ALA A 175 -6.68 0.47 16.70
C ALA A 175 -7.36 1.38 17.70
N LYS A 176 -7.11 2.69 17.55
CA LYS A 176 -7.70 3.73 18.37
C LYS A 176 -8.06 4.93 17.51
N ALA A 177 -9.28 5.42 17.69
CA ALA A 177 -9.76 6.60 16.99
C ALA A 177 -8.90 7.84 17.33
N PRO A 178 -8.70 8.80 16.41
CA PRO A 178 -9.27 8.79 15.06
C PRO A 178 -8.49 7.94 14.04
N ALA A 179 -7.16 7.75 14.16
CA ALA A 179 -6.32 7.16 13.10
C ALA A 179 -5.07 6.45 13.62
N GLN A 180 -5.11 5.88 14.83
CA GLN A 180 -4.02 5.07 15.34
C GLN A 180 -4.27 3.58 15.06
N ARG A 181 -3.25 2.88 14.56
CA ARG A 181 -3.34 1.45 14.25
C ARG A 181 -1.98 0.78 14.35
N THR A 182 -1.95 -0.39 15.00
CA THR A 182 -0.78 -1.28 15.03
C THR A 182 -1.21 -2.69 14.70
N VAL A 183 -0.49 -3.33 13.81
CA VAL A 183 -0.64 -4.74 13.45
C VAL A 183 0.67 -5.43 13.79
N ILE A 184 0.60 -6.51 14.54
CA ILE A 184 1.74 -7.36 14.89
C ILE A 184 1.48 -8.74 14.29
N VAL A 185 2.38 -9.20 13.43
CA VAL A 185 2.35 -10.55 12.85
C VAL A 185 3.45 -11.35 13.50
N HIS A 186 3.08 -12.40 14.22
CA HIS A 186 4.02 -13.23 14.97
C HIS A 186 4.66 -14.30 14.09
N GLU A 187 5.90 -14.66 14.41
CA GLU A 187 6.68 -15.74 13.78
C GLU A 187 6.86 -15.60 12.25
N LEU A 188 6.70 -14.40 11.69
CA LEU A 188 6.90 -14.17 10.27
C LEU A 188 8.40 -14.20 9.96
N ALA A 189 8.83 -15.16 9.11
CA ALA A 189 10.24 -15.34 8.75
C ALA A 189 11.21 -15.40 9.96
N GLY A 190 10.75 -16.03 11.06
CA GLY A 190 11.57 -16.24 12.26
C GLY A 190 11.57 -15.08 13.26
N GLY A 191 10.67 -14.13 13.12
CA GLY A 191 10.50 -13.03 14.05
C GLY A 191 9.11 -12.39 13.92
N ASP A 192 8.88 -11.30 14.63
CA ASP A 192 7.63 -10.54 14.53
C ASP A 192 7.78 -9.43 13.47
N SER A 193 6.70 -9.16 12.74
CA SER A 193 6.59 -7.97 11.90
C SER A 193 5.59 -7.02 12.54
N ILE A 194 5.93 -5.73 12.59
CA ILE A 194 5.10 -4.70 13.21
C ILE A 194 4.86 -3.59 12.18
N ASP A 195 3.60 -3.25 11.98
CA ASP A 195 3.17 -2.14 11.15
C ASP A 195 2.38 -1.17 12.03
N THR A 196 2.88 0.05 12.20
CA THR A 196 2.31 1.02 13.14
C THR A 196 2.07 2.36 12.48
N CYS A 197 0.90 2.94 12.75
CA CYS A 197 0.57 4.34 12.49
C CYS A 197 0.08 4.95 13.81
N ASP A 198 0.70 6.05 14.25
CA ASP A 198 0.33 6.75 15.48
C ASP A 198 -0.72 7.85 15.28
N GLY A 199 -1.13 8.06 14.03
CA GLY A 199 -2.03 9.12 13.58
C GLY A 199 -1.33 10.21 12.77
N ASP A 200 -0.02 10.37 12.94
CA ASP A 200 0.78 11.37 12.21
C ASP A 200 1.89 10.72 11.38
N GLU A 201 2.56 9.74 11.94
CA GLU A 201 3.66 9.02 11.30
C GLU A 201 3.36 7.52 11.22
N ALA A 202 4.09 6.81 10.36
CA ALA A 202 3.92 5.37 10.21
C ALA A 202 5.27 4.68 10.04
N TRP A 203 5.39 3.47 10.62
CA TRP A 203 6.61 2.66 10.60
C TRP A 203 6.31 1.20 10.32
N THR A 204 7.28 0.53 9.73
CA THR A 204 7.32 -0.92 9.59
C THR A 204 8.59 -1.46 10.22
N VAL A 205 8.45 -2.50 11.02
CA VAL A 205 9.54 -3.35 11.49
C VAL A 205 9.31 -4.73 10.94
N ALA A 206 10.34 -5.34 10.40
CA ALA A 206 10.27 -6.71 9.91
C ALA A 206 11.56 -7.47 10.26
N PRO A 207 11.50 -8.82 10.33
CA PRO A 207 12.68 -9.65 10.54
C PRO A 207 13.77 -9.40 9.51
N ALA A 208 15.03 -9.56 9.91
CA ALA A 208 16.21 -9.32 9.06
C ALA A 208 16.25 -10.17 7.77
N LEU A 209 15.50 -11.27 7.70
CA LEU A 209 15.33 -12.05 6.47
C LEU A 209 14.47 -11.34 5.41
N LEU A 210 13.58 -10.42 5.83
CA LEU A 210 12.65 -9.74 4.94
C LEU A 210 13.11 -8.33 4.54
N THR A 211 13.97 -7.71 5.36
CA THR A 211 14.46 -6.34 5.10
C THR A 211 15.86 -6.14 5.66
N PRO A 212 16.73 -5.38 4.96
CA PRO A 212 18.02 -4.97 5.50
C PRO A 212 17.90 -3.79 6.48
N LEU A 213 16.75 -3.12 6.53
CA LEU A 213 16.49 -1.97 7.40
C LEU A 213 15.69 -2.42 8.63
N PRO A 214 16.23 -2.29 9.84
CA PRO A 214 15.57 -2.78 11.07
C PRO A 214 14.23 -2.11 11.35
N VAL A 215 14.14 -0.82 11.08
CA VAL A 215 12.92 -0.01 11.20
C VAL A 215 12.86 0.88 9.99
N GLN A 216 11.78 0.82 9.25
CA GLN A 216 11.51 1.69 8.11
C GLN A 216 10.42 2.69 8.50
N GLN A 217 10.69 3.97 8.32
CA GLN A 217 9.66 5.00 8.38
C GLN A 217 9.01 5.12 7.00
N ARG A 218 7.69 5.12 6.97
CA ARG A 218 6.95 5.42 5.75
C ARG A 218 6.98 6.91 5.46
N THR A 219 6.97 7.27 4.20
CA THR A 219 7.05 8.67 3.76
C THR A 219 5.99 8.97 2.69
N GLY A 220 5.65 10.24 2.51
CA GLY A 220 4.76 10.69 1.44
C GLY A 220 3.43 9.91 1.38
N GLY A 221 3.07 9.40 0.22
CA GLY A 221 1.82 8.65 0.00
C GLY A 221 1.70 7.35 0.79
N GLU A 222 2.81 6.76 1.24
CA GLU A 222 2.75 5.57 2.12
C GLU A 222 2.21 5.92 3.51
N VAL A 223 2.53 7.12 4.03
CA VAL A 223 1.95 7.63 5.29
C VAL A 223 0.47 7.89 5.11
N ASP A 224 0.08 8.52 3.98
CA ASP A 224 -1.33 8.78 3.67
C ASP A 224 -2.12 7.46 3.59
N ALA A 225 -1.57 6.41 2.97
CA ALA A 225 -2.18 5.09 2.92
C ALA A 225 -2.36 4.46 4.32
N ALA A 226 -1.35 4.58 5.18
CA ALA A 226 -1.39 4.06 6.54
C ALA A 226 -2.44 4.81 7.40
N LYS A 227 -2.46 6.14 7.33
CA LYS A 227 -3.44 7.00 8.00
C LYS A 227 -4.87 6.70 7.54
N LEU A 228 -5.08 6.60 6.23
CA LEU A 228 -6.38 6.27 5.66
C LEU A 228 -6.88 4.92 6.18
N THR A 229 -6.02 3.89 6.11
CA THR A 229 -6.38 2.54 6.57
C THR A 229 -6.68 2.52 8.08
N ALA A 230 -5.93 3.28 8.87
CA ALA A 230 -6.18 3.41 10.31
C ALA A 230 -7.51 4.13 10.58
N ALA A 231 -7.76 5.26 9.92
CA ALA A 231 -8.98 6.05 10.08
C ALA A 231 -10.23 5.31 9.61
N LEU A 232 -10.14 4.51 8.55
CA LEU A 232 -11.25 3.70 8.03
C LEU A 232 -11.63 2.53 8.95
N THR A 233 -10.84 2.22 9.98
CA THR A 233 -11.26 1.31 11.05
C THR A 233 -12.47 1.88 11.80
N PHE A 234 -12.55 3.21 11.95
CA PHE A 234 -13.66 3.92 12.59
C PHE A 234 -14.17 5.03 11.66
N SER A 235 -14.88 4.67 10.61
CA SER A 235 -15.19 5.54 9.47
C SER A 235 -16.18 6.69 9.75
N ALA A 236 -16.48 7.01 11.03
CA ALA A 236 -17.44 8.10 11.37
C ALA A 236 -17.08 9.43 10.72
N GLN A 237 -15.80 9.71 10.54
CA GLN A 237 -15.28 10.96 9.99
C GLN A 237 -14.86 10.86 8.52
N ILE A 238 -15.32 9.83 7.78
CA ILE A 238 -14.89 9.61 6.39
C ILE A 238 -15.04 10.86 5.51
N LYS A 239 -16.07 11.66 5.72
CA LYS A 239 -16.32 12.89 4.96
C LYS A 239 -15.26 13.97 5.15
N THR A 240 -14.52 13.94 6.26
CA THR A 240 -13.48 14.92 6.60
C THR A 240 -12.06 14.38 6.43
N LEU A 241 -11.92 13.10 6.12
CA LEU A 241 -10.60 12.49 5.88
C LEU A 241 -9.96 12.96 4.58
N LEU A 242 -10.79 13.25 3.59
CA LEU A 242 -10.37 13.68 2.26
C LEU A 242 -11.10 14.97 1.89
N HIS A 243 -10.55 15.68 0.93
CA HIS A 243 -11.13 16.88 0.33
C HIS A 243 -11.21 16.73 -1.20
N ASP A 244 -11.79 17.73 -1.90
CA ASP A 244 -11.92 17.75 -3.36
C ASP A 244 -12.62 16.51 -3.93
N TRP A 245 -13.72 16.12 -3.28
CA TRP A 245 -14.48 14.95 -3.63
C TRP A 245 -15.06 14.99 -5.05
N ARG A 246 -14.98 13.87 -5.74
CA ARG A 246 -15.61 13.68 -7.06
C ARG A 246 -16.05 12.23 -7.24
N VAL A 247 -17.13 12.03 -8.00
CA VAL A 247 -17.59 10.69 -8.36
C VAL A 247 -17.16 10.40 -9.78
N GLY A 248 -16.45 9.31 -9.96
CA GLY A 248 -15.93 8.86 -11.25
C GLY A 248 -16.93 8.01 -12.04
N PRO A 249 -16.50 7.48 -13.18
CA PRO A 249 -17.28 6.52 -13.94
C PRO A 249 -17.53 5.25 -13.13
N PRO A 250 -18.64 4.53 -13.39
CA PRO A 250 -18.91 3.23 -12.80
C PRO A 250 -17.74 2.25 -13.02
N ALA A 251 -17.48 1.42 -12.04
CA ALA A 251 -16.46 0.39 -12.09
C ALA A 251 -17.08 -0.99 -11.84
N VAL A 252 -16.46 -2.03 -12.39
CA VAL A 252 -16.82 -3.41 -12.08
C VAL A 252 -15.60 -4.08 -11.45
N ILE A 253 -15.75 -4.59 -10.23
CA ILE A 253 -14.70 -5.24 -9.46
C ILE A 253 -15.23 -6.58 -8.98
N ASP A 254 -14.56 -7.67 -9.34
CA ASP A 254 -14.96 -9.03 -8.98
C ASP A 254 -16.45 -9.33 -9.31
N ASP A 255 -16.87 -8.96 -10.54
CA ASP A 255 -18.23 -9.07 -11.09
C ASP A 255 -19.32 -8.30 -10.32
N ARG A 256 -18.94 -7.26 -9.58
CA ARG A 256 -19.85 -6.41 -8.81
C ARG A 256 -19.73 -4.96 -9.26
N ASP A 257 -20.89 -4.31 -9.40
CA ASP A 257 -20.95 -2.89 -9.73
C ASP A 257 -20.51 -2.03 -8.55
N MET A 258 -19.65 -1.07 -8.83
CA MET A 258 -19.03 -0.19 -7.82
C MET A 258 -19.16 1.27 -8.23
N THR A 259 -19.50 2.10 -7.27
CA THR A 259 -19.37 3.55 -7.41
C THR A 259 -17.97 3.99 -6.96
N LEU A 260 -17.20 4.58 -7.91
CA LEU A 260 -15.89 5.19 -7.60
C LEU A 260 -16.09 6.58 -7.04
N VAL A 261 -15.59 6.82 -5.84
CA VAL A 261 -15.45 8.15 -5.24
C VAL A 261 -13.97 8.46 -5.08
N GLN A 262 -13.52 9.58 -5.61
CA GLN A 262 -12.16 10.08 -5.42
C GLN A 262 -12.15 11.26 -4.49
N GLY A 263 -11.09 11.34 -3.70
CA GLY A 263 -10.73 12.52 -2.90
C GLY A 263 -9.24 12.73 -2.89
N THR A 264 -8.78 13.74 -2.15
CA THR A 264 -7.37 14.08 -1.98
C THR A 264 -7.04 14.07 -0.49
N MET A 265 -5.87 13.55 -0.13
CA MET A 265 -5.24 13.72 1.19
C MET A 265 -4.11 14.77 1.10
N ASN A 266 -3.06 14.57 1.85
CA ASN A 266 -1.89 15.46 1.85
C ASN A 266 -1.03 15.29 0.59
N SER A 267 -1.06 14.12 -0.03
CA SER A 267 -0.40 13.86 -1.31
C SER A 267 -1.16 14.53 -2.47
N GLN A 268 -0.46 14.76 -3.59
CA GLN A 268 -1.05 15.32 -4.81
C GLN A 268 -1.77 14.26 -5.66
N PHE A 269 -1.89 13.04 -5.15
CA PHE A 269 -2.45 11.92 -5.89
C PHE A 269 -3.89 11.64 -5.45
N PRO A 270 -4.73 11.07 -6.33
CA PRO A 270 -6.07 10.68 -5.96
C PRO A 270 -6.04 9.55 -4.93
N VAL A 271 -7.01 9.57 -4.03
CA VAL A 271 -7.41 8.43 -3.21
C VAL A 271 -8.69 7.89 -3.79
N ASN A 272 -8.68 6.65 -4.26
CA ASN A 272 -9.83 5.99 -4.86
C ASN A 272 -10.54 5.14 -3.82
N LEU A 273 -11.85 5.36 -3.65
CA LEU A 273 -12.73 4.57 -2.79
C LEU A 273 -13.82 3.95 -3.64
N TYR A 274 -14.01 2.65 -3.53
CA TYR A 274 -15.01 1.89 -4.26
C TYR A 274 -16.09 1.41 -3.30
N PHE A 275 -17.30 1.89 -3.52
CA PHE A 275 -18.47 1.49 -2.76
C PHE A 275 -19.30 0.55 -3.61
N ASP A 276 -19.66 -0.57 -3.05
CA ASP A 276 -20.52 -1.57 -3.66
C ASP A 276 -21.94 -1.03 -3.83
N ASP A 277 -22.47 -1.08 -5.04
CA ASP A 277 -23.75 -0.45 -5.36
C ASP A 277 -24.95 -1.16 -4.70
N GLU A 278 -24.84 -2.46 -4.44
CA GLU A 278 -25.90 -3.25 -3.80
C GLU A 278 -25.92 -3.04 -2.28
N THR A 279 -24.76 -3.10 -1.64
CA THR A 279 -24.65 -3.08 -0.17
C THR A 279 -24.30 -1.73 0.40
N ALA A 280 -23.86 -0.78 -0.42
CA ALA A 280 -23.26 0.50 -0.07
C ALA A 280 -22.02 0.39 0.85
N LEU A 281 -21.41 -0.78 0.99
CA LEU A 281 -20.21 -0.98 1.79
C LEU A 281 -18.96 -0.57 1.00
N LEU A 282 -17.95 -0.05 1.70
CA LEU A 282 -16.64 0.18 1.13
C LEU A 282 -15.98 -1.17 0.80
N SER A 283 -15.69 -1.41 -0.46
CA SER A 283 -15.10 -2.66 -0.95
C SER A 283 -13.60 -2.55 -1.18
N ARG A 284 -13.12 -1.37 -1.63
CA ARG A 284 -11.72 -1.18 -1.98
C ARG A 284 -11.29 0.27 -1.76
N THR A 285 -10.04 0.44 -1.33
CA THR A 285 -9.33 1.71 -1.47
C THR A 285 -8.05 1.51 -2.27
N VAL A 286 -7.68 2.52 -3.08
CA VAL A 286 -6.38 2.58 -3.74
C VAL A 286 -5.77 3.95 -3.49
N THR A 287 -4.54 3.94 -2.98
CA THR A 287 -3.71 5.13 -2.76
C THR A 287 -2.42 5.00 -3.57
N TYR A 288 -1.70 6.10 -3.72
CA TYR A 288 -0.46 6.11 -4.50
C TYR A 288 0.66 6.75 -3.69
N ALA A 289 1.81 6.11 -3.68
CA ALA A 289 3.05 6.67 -3.19
C ALA A 289 3.94 7.04 -4.38
N ASP A 290 4.59 8.21 -4.33
CA ASP A 290 5.55 8.60 -5.33
C ASP A 290 6.87 7.86 -5.13
N SER A 291 7.55 7.53 -6.22
CA SER A 291 8.89 6.99 -6.21
C SER A 291 9.71 7.58 -7.36
N PRO A 292 11.04 7.52 -7.34
CA PRO A 292 11.88 8.04 -8.42
C PRO A 292 11.58 7.44 -9.80
N VAL A 293 10.93 6.29 -9.84
CA VAL A 293 10.70 5.52 -11.07
C VAL A 293 9.23 5.39 -11.47
N GLY A 294 8.29 5.82 -10.63
CA GLY A 294 6.84 5.79 -10.92
C GLY A 294 5.98 5.86 -9.68
N LEU A 295 4.66 5.89 -9.88
CA LEU A 295 3.68 5.82 -8.81
C LEU A 295 3.47 4.37 -8.36
N ALA A 296 3.60 4.12 -7.07
CA ALA A 296 3.39 2.85 -6.42
C ALA A 296 1.95 2.78 -5.87
N PRO A 297 1.04 1.98 -6.45
CA PRO A 297 -0.28 1.78 -5.89
C PRO A 297 -0.22 0.91 -4.64
N ILE A 298 -1.05 1.26 -3.65
CA ILE A 298 -1.35 0.46 -2.47
C ILE A 298 -2.86 0.26 -2.45
N GLN A 299 -3.29 -0.98 -2.57
CA GLN A 299 -4.71 -1.35 -2.57
C GLN A 299 -5.06 -2.08 -1.28
N VAL A 300 -6.21 -1.74 -0.71
CA VAL A 300 -6.81 -2.48 0.40
C VAL A 300 -8.23 -2.87 0.01
N ASP A 301 -8.51 -4.17 -0.04
CA ASP A 301 -9.86 -4.70 -0.20
C ASP A 301 -10.44 -5.03 1.18
N TYR A 302 -11.66 -4.61 1.41
CA TYR A 302 -12.41 -4.78 2.66
C TYR A 302 -13.51 -5.82 2.50
N GLY A 303 -13.63 -6.71 3.46
CA GLY A 303 -14.65 -7.77 3.42
C GLY A 303 -15.00 -8.31 4.80
N ASP A 304 -15.88 -9.33 4.84
CA ASP A 304 -16.34 -9.95 6.08
C ASP A 304 -16.80 -8.90 7.11
N TYR A 305 -17.72 -8.03 6.68
CA TYR A 305 -18.32 -7.02 7.56
C TYR A 305 -19.19 -7.68 8.62
N ARG A 306 -18.86 -7.45 9.89
CA ARG A 306 -19.62 -7.98 11.03
C ARG A 306 -20.00 -6.87 11.99
N GLU A 307 -21.11 -7.07 12.70
CA GLU A 307 -21.58 -6.12 13.70
C GLU A 307 -20.76 -6.25 14.99
N LEU A 308 -20.16 -5.13 15.40
CA LEU A 308 -19.40 -4.99 16.63
C LEU A 308 -19.75 -3.64 17.27
N GLY A 309 -20.24 -3.68 18.52
CA GLY A 309 -20.61 -2.45 19.24
C GLY A 309 -21.71 -1.63 18.57
N GLY A 310 -22.57 -2.26 17.76
CA GLY A 310 -23.68 -1.61 17.03
C GLY A 310 -23.30 -1.00 15.69
N ALA A 311 -22.07 -1.20 15.22
CA ALA A 311 -21.63 -0.82 13.89
C ALA A 311 -21.00 -2.01 13.15
N LYS A 312 -21.05 -1.99 11.81
CA LYS A 312 -20.40 -3.02 10.98
C LYS A 312 -18.96 -2.61 10.70
N LEU A 313 -18.01 -3.47 11.08
CA LEU A 313 -16.58 -3.32 10.80
C LEU A 313 -16.10 -4.44 9.88
N PRO A 314 -15.17 -4.16 8.93
CA PRO A 314 -14.57 -5.19 8.11
C PRO A 314 -13.60 -6.03 8.94
N LEU A 315 -13.76 -7.35 8.93
CA LEU A 315 -12.87 -8.28 9.63
C LEU A 315 -11.90 -9.00 8.68
N LYS A 316 -12.01 -8.74 7.38
CA LYS A 316 -11.07 -9.20 6.37
C LYS A 316 -10.51 -8.01 5.61
N LEU A 317 -9.18 -7.92 5.56
CA LEU A 317 -8.47 -6.97 4.72
C LEU A 317 -7.52 -7.75 3.80
N VAL A 318 -7.54 -7.41 2.52
CA VAL A 318 -6.52 -7.88 1.57
C VAL A 318 -5.71 -6.68 1.15
N VAL A 319 -4.46 -6.63 1.57
CA VAL A 319 -3.53 -5.56 1.21
C VAL A 319 -2.68 -6.03 0.05
N THR A 320 -2.66 -5.25 -1.03
CA THR A 320 -1.87 -5.54 -2.23
C THR A 320 -0.99 -4.33 -2.54
N TRP A 321 0.29 -4.59 -2.77
CA TRP A 321 1.27 -3.60 -3.16
C TRP A 321 2.12 -4.15 -4.31
N LEU A 322 3.08 -3.39 -4.82
CA LEU A 322 3.78 -3.68 -6.07
C LEU A 322 4.37 -5.10 -6.18
N ASP A 323 4.97 -5.60 -5.11
CA ASP A 323 5.67 -6.89 -5.09
C ASP A 323 5.11 -7.86 -4.04
N GLY A 324 3.91 -7.59 -3.53
CA GLY A 324 3.31 -8.45 -2.53
C GLY A 324 1.80 -8.31 -2.36
N ARG A 325 1.23 -9.30 -1.70
CA ARG A 325 -0.16 -9.34 -1.28
C ARG A 325 -0.29 -10.12 0.02
N SER A 326 -1.08 -9.60 0.94
CA SER A 326 -1.38 -10.29 2.20
C SER A 326 -2.87 -10.29 2.49
N ILE A 327 -3.29 -11.29 3.24
CA ILE A 327 -4.66 -11.43 3.76
C ILE A 327 -4.58 -11.35 5.28
N ILE A 328 -5.29 -10.40 5.85
CA ILE A 328 -5.56 -10.29 7.28
C ILE A 328 -6.99 -10.75 7.52
N GLN A 329 -7.17 -11.76 8.37
CA GLN A 329 -8.48 -12.21 8.79
C GLN A 329 -8.58 -12.13 10.32
N LEU A 330 -9.41 -11.20 10.79
CA LEU A 330 -9.70 -11.05 12.22
C LEU A 330 -10.78 -12.05 12.64
N THR A 331 -10.59 -12.68 13.79
CA THR A 331 -11.50 -13.73 14.29
C THR A 331 -12.05 -13.43 15.67
N ASP A 332 -11.27 -12.77 16.51
CA ASP A 332 -11.66 -12.31 17.86
C ASP A 332 -11.43 -10.79 17.89
N ALA A 333 -12.50 -10.03 18.05
CA ALA A 333 -12.47 -8.58 17.99
C ALA A 333 -13.33 -7.98 19.10
N GLN A 334 -12.75 -7.06 19.87
CA GLN A 334 -13.38 -6.37 20.98
C GLN A 334 -13.24 -4.86 20.77
N VAL A 335 -14.34 -4.14 20.92
CA VAL A 335 -14.39 -2.68 20.78
C VAL A 335 -14.51 -2.00 22.13
N ASN A 336 -14.09 -0.73 22.18
CA ASN A 336 -14.16 0.13 23.37
C ASN A 336 -13.41 -0.44 24.59
N VAL A 337 -12.32 -1.14 24.34
CA VAL A 337 -11.42 -1.65 25.38
C VAL A 337 -10.21 -0.73 25.55
N PRO A 338 -9.68 -0.59 26.78
CA PRO A 338 -8.46 0.19 27.00
C PRO A 338 -7.27 -0.38 26.21
N ILE A 339 -6.50 0.50 25.59
CA ILE A 339 -5.25 0.15 24.89
C ILE A 339 -4.12 0.99 25.47
N ASP A 340 -3.01 0.35 25.81
CA ASP A 340 -1.80 1.05 26.23
C ASP A 340 -1.31 1.96 25.08
N PRO A 341 -1.15 3.27 25.29
CA PRO A 341 -0.64 4.19 24.27
C PRO A 341 0.72 3.78 23.68
N ALA A 342 1.54 3.05 24.43
CA ALA A 342 2.83 2.54 23.96
C ALA A 342 2.69 1.58 22.76
N ARG A 343 1.50 1.00 22.54
CA ARG A 343 1.23 0.16 21.37
C ARG A 343 1.31 0.92 20.05
N PHE A 344 1.11 2.23 20.06
CA PHE A 344 1.13 3.07 18.86
C PHE A 344 2.42 3.87 18.72
N ALA A 345 3.34 3.76 19.68
CA ALA A 345 4.63 4.42 19.61
C ALA A 345 5.49 3.79 18.50
N ARG A 346 6.47 4.55 18.01
CA ARG A 346 7.48 4.05 17.07
C ARG A 346 8.09 2.75 17.61
N PRO A 347 8.03 1.65 16.85
CA PRO A 347 8.58 0.38 17.29
C PRO A 347 10.10 0.44 17.46
N ALA A 348 10.64 -0.28 18.46
CA ALA A 348 12.07 -0.54 18.55
C ALA A 348 12.49 -1.55 17.48
N ALA A 349 13.74 -1.48 17.05
CA ALA A 349 14.32 -2.51 16.18
C ALA A 349 14.26 -3.89 16.87
N LEU A 350 13.95 -4.94 16.11
CA LEU A 350 13.91 -6.30 16.63
C LEU A 350 15.33 -6.74 17.08
N PRO A 351 15.44 -7.57 18.13
CA PRO A 351 16.72 -8.14 18.54
C PRO A 351 17.40 -8.88 17.37
N GLY A 352 18.68 -8.60 17.14
CA GLY A 352 19.45 -9.19 16.03
C GLY A 352 19.43 -8.43 14.70
N ALA A 353 18.62 -7.39 14.56
CA ALA A 353 18.61 -6.49 13.43
C ALA A 353 19.69 -5.41 13.53
N ALA A 354 20.94 -5.79 13.87
CA ALA A 354 22.05 -4.86 13.77
C ALA A 354 22.33 -4.58 12.29
N ALA A 355 22.45 -3.30 11.94
CA ALA A 355 22.90 -2.88 10.60
C ALA A 355 24.22 -3.63 10.27
N ARG A 356 24.17 -4.52 9.30
CA ARG A 356 25.32 -5.21 8.74
C ARG A 356 25.84 -4.49 7.51
#